data_9da5cad8b676a9bf88caece9d7a1b5db
#
_entry.id   9da5cad8b676a9bf88caece9d7a1b5db
#
_cell.length_a   1.000
_cell.length_b   1.000
_cell.length_c   1.000
_cell.angle_alpha   90.00
_cell.angle_beta   90.00
_cell.angle_gamma   90.00
#
_symmetry.space_group_name_H-M   'P 1'
#
loop_
_entity.id
_entity.type
_entity.pdbx_description
1 polymer ?
#
loop_
_entity_poly.entity_id
_entity_poly.type
_entity_poly.pdbx_seq_one_letter_code
_entity_poly.pdbx_strand_id
1 'polypeptide(L)'
;MATLRYTSAWGRLASSHFYLAQRRGLASLKPVPSLFAPLDTFPERHIGPDDDEAFKMLSHLGYDSMHAFVADTVPPKIRVSTTLVDNISIPSLSESQLHDRAKKLAGENKSFKSYIGMGYHCAVVPSVILRNVCYKSCAFYLSILIIFRSWKIRLGILLIPLINPKLPKVDVLDFFLWNKKLNYTSGRLESLINYQTMVMSLTSMDIANASLLDEATAAAEGMVMAFMSAPKKRTFLVDTGVTPQTIAVLGTRAKGFGINVVVGDVVTLIKNQDIGPSVCGVLIQYPDVDGHIKDFSALAETAHSLGGLVICATDLLALTKIKPPGEWGADVVVGNSGRFGVPAGYGGPHAAFFAVTDKLKRKMPGRLIGRSRDAQGNPAYRLSLQSKCVYTIRIVQEH
;
A
#
# COMPACT_ATOMS: atom_id res chain seq x y z
N MET A 1 53.86 -31.35 21.09
CA MET A 1 52.75 -31.21 20.15
C MET A 1 52.74 -29.78 19.64
N ALA A 2 53.21 -29.55 18.43
CA ALA A 2 53.40 -28.24 17.85
C ALA A 2 52.22 -27.96 16.90
N THR A 3 51.43 -26.95 17.20
CA THR A 3 50.35 -26.47 16.36
C THR A 3 50.88 -25.44 15.36
N LEU A 4 50.91 -25.80 14.08
CA LEU A 4 51.23 -24.96 12.97
C LEU A 4 50.09 -23.91 12.77
N ARG A 5 50.41 -22.65 12.97
CA ARG A 5 49.57 -21.53 12.48
C ARG A 5 49.94 -21.23 11.05
N TYR A 6 49.05 -21.52 10.11
CA TYR A 6 49.14 -21.00 8.76
C TYR A 6 48.57 -19.57 8.74
N THR A 7 49.41 -18.57 8.60
CA THR A 7 48.99 -17.18 8.37
C THR A 7 48.88 -16.97 6.85
N SER A 8 47.66 -16.67 6.43
CA SER A 8 47.35 -16.36 5.03
C SER A 8 47.91 -15.00 4.63
N ALA A 9 49.11 -14.97 4.07
CA ALA A 9 49.76 -13.77 3.51
C ALA A 9 49.32 -13.46 2.07
N TRP A 10 48.51 -14.30 1.45
CA TRP A 10 48.13 -14.20 0.01
C TRP A 10 46.86 -13.39 -0.25
N GLY A 11 46.10 -12.98 0.77
CA GLY A 11 44.83 -12.27 0.59
C GLY A 11 44.94 -10.74 0.41
N ARG A 12 46.13 -10.15 0.61
CA ARG A 12 46.28 -8.68 0.61
C ARG A 12 46.96 -8.08 -0.62
N LEU A 13 47.54 -8.89 -1.48
CA LEU A 13 48.22 -8.39 -2.69
C LEU A 13 47.33 -8.35 -3.95
N ALA A 14 46.22 -9.11 -3.96
CA ALA A 14 45.32 -9.12 -5.12
C ALA A 14 44.35 -7.93 -5.14
N SER A 15 43.99 -7.33 -3.97
CA SER A 15 43.01 -6.26 -3.90
C SER A 15 43.56 -4.87 -4.20
N SER A 16 44.87 -4.65 -4.02
CA SER A 16 45.48 -3.31 -4.28
C SER A 16 45.76 -3.00 -5.73
N HIS A 17 45.94 -4.01 -6.56
CA HIS A 17 46.24 -3.79 -7.98
C HIS A 17 44.99 -3.56 -8.83
N PHE A 18 43.83 -4.05 -8.42
CA PHE A 18 42.58 -3.82 -9.14
C PHE A 18 42.04 -2.39 -8.91
N TYR A 19 42.31 -1.79 -7.77
CA TYR A 19 41.87 -0.42 -7.44
C TYR A 19 42.70 0.68 -8.05
N LEU A 20 43.97 0.41 -8.39
CA LEU A 20 44.87 1.38 -9.03
C LEU A 20 44.67 1.48 -10.54
N ALA A 21 44.15 0.46 -11.19
CA ALA A 21 43.89 0.47 -12.63
C ALA A 21 42.67 1.36 -12.99
N GLN A 22 41.70 1.49 -12.10
CA GLN A 22 40.54 2.35 -12.36
C GLN A 22 40.78 3.85 -12.13
N ARG A 23 41.91 4.24 -11.50
CA ARG A 23 42.25 5.64 -11.24
C ARG A 23 43.11 6.33 -12.28
N ARG A 24 43.64 5.58 -13.25
CA ARG A 24 44.41 6.17 -14.35
C ARG A 24 43.61 5.95 -15.61
N GLY A 25 43.05 7.01 -16.16
CA GLY A 25 42.38 7.03 -17.48
C GLY A 25 43.25 6.55 -18.64
N LEU A 26 43.72 5.34 -18.55
CA LEU A 26 44.32 4.60 -19.65
C LEU A 26 43.17 3.94 -20.39
N ALA A 27 43.04 4.22 -21.68
CA ALA A 27 42.20 3.48 -22.59
C ALA A 27 42.34 1.99 -22.24
N SER A 28 41.31 1.42 -21.66
CA SER A 28 41.37 0.10 -21.11
C SER A 28 41.44 -0.88 -22.25
N LEU A 29 42.58 -1.54 -22.39
CA LEU A 29 42.62 -2.84 -23.01
C LEU A 29 41.50 -3.64 -22.29
N LYS A 30 40.40 -4.00 -23.02
CA LYS A 30 39.36 -4.84 -22.49
C LYS A 30 40.04 -6.02 -21.80
N PRO A 31 39.86 -6.24 -20.49
CA PRO A 31 40.47 -7.38 -19.82
C PRO A 31 40.05 -8.62 -20.60
N VAL A 32 41.02 -9.45 -20.98
CA VAL A 32 40.71 -10.74 -21.61
C VAL A 32 39.73 -11.45 -20.70
N PRO A 33 38.52 -11.79 -21.16
CA PRO A 33 37.52 -12.43 -20.33
C PRO A 33 38.18 -13.67 -19.73
N SER A 34 38.22 -13.77 -18.41
CA SER A 34 38.67 -15.02 -17.79
C SER A 34 37.68 -16.09 -18.23
N LEU A 35 38.20 -17.28 -18.60
CA LEU A 35 37.35 -18.43 -18.96
C LEU A 35 36.26 -18.77 -17.92
N PHE A 36 36.40 -18.23 -16.73
CA PHE A 36 35.50 -18.44 -15.58
C PHE A 36 34.85 -17.16 -15.10
N ALA A 37 34.84 -16.08 -15.89
CA ALA A 37 34.10 -14.87 -15.54
C ALA A 37 32.59 -15.18 -15.52
N PRO A 38 31.83 -14.70 -14.50
CA PRO A 38 30.39 -14.87 -14.49
C PRO A 38 29.77 -14.21 -15.73
N LEU A 39 28.97 -14.97 -16.48
CA LEU A 39 28.24 -14.48 -17.66
C LEU A 39 26.90 -13.87 -17.34
N ASP A 40 26.48 -13.93 -16.06
CA ASP A 40 25.18 -13.51 -15.57
C ASP A 40 25.21 -12.16 -14.82
N THR A 41 26.19 -11.32 -15.12
CA THR A 41 26.30 -10.00 -14.48
C THR A 41 25.26 -9.03 -15.00
N PHE A 42 24.76 -8.18 -14.09
CA PHE A 42 23.68 -7.22 -14.37
C PHE A 42 23.97 -6.26 -15.56
N PRO A 43 25.20 -5.70 -15.71
CA PRO A 43 25.49 -4.79 -16.82
C PRO A 43 25.26 -5.40 -18.20
N GLU A 44 25.59 -6.68 -18.39
CA GLU A 44 25.45 -7.36 -19.67
C GLU A 44 24.00 -7.67 -20.06
N ARG A 45 23.09 -7.61 -19.08
CA ARG A 45 21.64 -7.80 -19.29
C ARG A 45 20.89 -6.50 -19.50
N HIS A 46 21.51 -5.35 -19.28
CA HIS A 46 20.92 -4.04 -19.52
C HIS A 46 21.21 -3.62 -20.94
N ILE A 47 20.15 -3.34 -21.68
CA ILE A 47 20.24 -2.72 -22.98
C ILE A 47 20.45 -1.23 -22.76
N GLY A 48 21.65 -0.76 -23.03
CA GLY A 48 22.06 0.64 -22.96
C GLY A 48 23.18 0.88 -23.98
N PRO A 49 23.59 2.14 -24.17
CA PRO A 49 24.74 2.43 -25.03
C PRO A 49 26.01 1.82 -24.43
N ASP A 50 26.85 1.26 -25.27
CA ASP A 50 28.21 0.91 -24.88
C ASP A 50 29.09 2.17 -24.76
N ASP A 51 30.35 2.00 -24.33
CA ASP A 51 31.24 3.14 -24.13
C ASP A 51 31.50 3.94 -25.43
N ASP A 52 31.58 3.26 -26.58
CA ASP A 52 31.78 3.89 -27.87
C ASP A 52 30.52 4.65 -28.32
N GLU A 53 29.37 4.10 -28.10
CA GLU A 53 28.08 4.75 -28.38
C GLU A 53 27.86 5.94 -27.45
N ALA A 54 28.15 5.79 -26.15
CA ALA A 54 28.06 6.87 -25.18
C ALA A 54 29.01 8.02 -25.56
N PHE A 55 30.22 7.71 -25.98
CA PHE A 55 31.18 8.72 -26.47
C PHE A 55 30.67 9.46 -27.72
N LYS A 56 30.09 8.75 -28.68
CA LYS A 56 29.49 9.37 -29.88
C LYS A 56 28.33 10.30 -29.51
N MET A 57 27.47 9.89 -28.57
CA MET A 57 26.38 10.72 -28.08
C MET A 57 26.89 11.99 -27.38
N LEU A 58 27.90 11.87 -26.53
CA LEU A 58 28.52 12.99 -25.84
C LEU A 58 29.16 13.96 -26.79
N SER A 59 29.95 13.43 -27.77
CA SER A 59 30.60 14.22 -28.82
C SER A 59 29.59 14.99 -29.69
N HIS A 60 28.44 14.36 -29.99
CA HIS A 60 27.37 15.04 -30.72
C HIS A 60 26.75 16.19 -29.92
N LEU A 61 26.67 16.06 -28.58
CA LEU A 61 26.22 17.10 -27.66
C LEU A 61 27.31 18.14 -27.34
N GLY A 62 28.54 17.95 -27.78
CA GLY A 62 29.66 18.85 -27.54
C GLY A 62 30.35 18.66 -26.18
N TYR A 63 30.25 17.47 -25.59
CA TYR A 63 30.91 17.15 -24.32
C TYR A 63 31.98 16.08 -24.48
N ASP A 64 33.12 16.27 -23.81
CA ASP A 64 34.23 15.32 -23.83
C ASP A 64 34.05 14.16 -22.86
N SER A 65 33.12 14.29 -21.89
CA SER A 65 32.89 13.25 -20.89
C SER A 65 31.50 13.36 -20.26
N MET A 66 31.00 12.25 -19.73
CA MET A 66 29.76 12.20 -18.93
C MET A 66 29.85 13.13 -17.71
N HIS A 67 31.03 13.27 -17.11
CA HIS A 67 31.22 14.17 -15.98
C HIS A 67 31.03 15.65 -16.38
N ALA A 68 31.56 16.07 -17.53
CA ALA A 68 31.38 17.41 -18.05
C ALA A 68 29.90 17.70 -18.36
N PHE A 69 29.22 16.74 -19.00
CA PHE A 69 27.80 16.81 -19.29
C PHE A 69 26.96 16.97 -18.01
N VAL A 70 27.22 16.14 -16.98
CA VAL A 70 26.51 16.22 -15.69
C VAL A 70 26.84 17.54 -14.96
N ALA A 71 28.11 18.00 -15.09
CA ALA A 71 28.52 19.25 -14.44
C ALA A 71 27.81 20.48 -15.02
N ASP A 72 27.50 20.44 -16.30
CA ASP A 72 26.79 21.54 -16.97
C ASP A 72 25.27 21.47 -16.78
N THR A 73 24.70 20.27 -16.84
CA THR A 73 23.25 20.07 -16.81
C THR A 73 22.66 20.08 -15.39
N VAL A 74 23.44 19.68 -14.38
CA VAL A 74 22.94 19.58 -12.99
C VAL A 74 23.42 20.79 -12.18
N PRO A 75 22.51 21.63 -11.66
CA PRO A 75 22.89 22.78 -10.86
C PRO A 75 23.78 22.40 -9.66
N PRO A 76 24.84 23.19 -9.35
CA PRO A 76 25.80 22.87 -8.29
C PRO A 76 25.17 22.63 -6.90
N LYS A 77 24.05 23.29 -6.63
CA LYS A 77 23.34 23.18 -5.32
C LYS A 77 22.71 21.81 -5.08
N ILE A 78 22.41 21.05 -6.13
CA ILE A 78 21.77 19.72 -6.05
C ILE A 78 22.69 18.62 -6.53
N ARG A 79 23.90 18.98 -7.01
CA ARG A 79 24.89 18.01 -7.50
C ARG A 79 25.64 17.41 -6.32
N VAL A 80 25.59 16.09 -6.20
CA VAL A 80 26.38 15.35 -5.21
C VAL A 80 27.83 15.33 -5.64
N SER A 81 28.74 15.79 -4.80
CA SER A 81 30.19 15.89 -5.08
C SER A 81 30.90 14.54 -5.00
N THR A 82 30.33 13.60 -4.25
CA THR A 82 30.82 12.22 -4.14
C THR A 82 29.70 11.27 -4.48
N THR A 83 29.96 10.30 -5.33
CA THR A 83 28.96 9.27 -5.61
C THR A 83 28.79 8.40 -4.36
N LEU A 84 27.56 7.99 -4.07
CA LEU A 84 27.28 7.01 -3.00
C LEU A 84 28.15 5.76 -3.13
N VAL A 85 28.54 5.42 -4.34
CA VAL A 85 29.41 4.29 -4.68
C VAL A 85 30.83 4.48 -4.16
N ASP A 86 31.32 5.71 -4.07
CA ASP A 86 32.70 5.98 -3.56
C ASP A 86 32.83 5.74 -2.06
N ASN A 87 31.70 5.81 -1.33
CA ASN A 87 31.66 5.63 0.11
C ASN A 87 31.16 4.25 0.55
N ILE A 88 30.51 3.50 -0.34
CA ILE A 88 29.94 2.19 -0.07
C ILE A 88 30.55 1.19 -1.05
N SER A 89 31.53 0.42 -0.57
CA SER A 89 32.06 -0.71 -1.34
C SER A 89 31.04 -1.83 -1.41
N ILE A 90 30.08 -1.72 -2.34
CA ILE A 90 29.14 -2.82 -2.64
C ILE A 90 29.78 -3.64 -3.75
N PRO A 91 30.21 -4.89 -3.48
CA PRO A 91 30.77 -5.73 -4.52
C PRO A 91 29.69 -6.06 -5.56
N SER A 92 30.06 -6.05 -6.83
CA SER A 92 29.21 -6.59 -7.88
C SER A 92 29.01 -8.09 -7.64
N LEU A 93 27.75 -8.51 -7.59
CA LEU A 93 27.39 -9.92 -7.39
C LEU A 93 26.82 -10.49 -8.69
N SER A 94 27.17 -11.75 -8.97
CA SER A 94 26.48 -12.53 -9.99
C SER A 94 25.04 -12.84 -9.53
N GLU A 95 24.18 -13.29 -10.43
CA GLU A 95 22.79 -13.65 -10.09
C GLU A 95 22.73 -14.77 -9.06
N SER A 96 23.57 -15.79 -9.19
CA SER A 96 23.64 -16.89 -8.24
C SER A 96 24.09 -16.40 -6.84
N GLN A 97 25.11 -15.56 -6.79
CA GLN A 97 25.59 -14.97 -5.53
C GLN A 97 24.53 -14.08 -4.86
N LEU A 98 23.80 -13.30 -5.67
CA LEU A 98 22.69 -12.50 -5.16
C LEU A 98 21.58 -13.37 -4.60
N HIS A 99 21.25 -14.45 -5.30
CA HIS A 99 20.23 -15.42 -4.86
C HIS A 99 20.62 -16.10 -3.55
N ASP A 100 21.90 -16.55 -3.43
CA ASP A 100 22.39 -17.17 -2.21
C ASP A 100 22.42 -16.19 -1.04
N ARG A 101 22.82 -14.94 -1.30
CA ARG A 101 22.77 -13.88 -0.30
C ARG A 101 21.33 -13.60 0.16
N ALA A 102 20.39 -13.53 -0.79
CA ALA A 102 18.97 -13.32 -0.50
C ALA A 102 18.40 -14.50 0.32
N LYS A 103 18.74 -15.75 -0.03
CA LYS A 103 18.34 -16.93 0.74
C LYS A 103 18.91 -16.90 2.16
N LYS A 104 20.18 -16.54 2.32
CA LYS A 104 20.81 -16.40 3.63
C LYS A 104 20.07 -15.39 4.49
N LEU A 105 19.82 -14.18 3.98
CA LEU A 105 19.07 -13.13 4.67
C LEU A 105 17.63 -13.58 4.99
N ALA A 106 16.97 -14.24 4.04
CA ALA A 106 15.63 -14.80 4.28
C ALA A 106 15.64 -15.87 5.37
N GLY A 107 16.68 -16.72 5.42
CA GLY A 107 16.85 -17.77 6.45
C GLY A 107 17.06 -17.24 7.88
N GLU A 108 17.44 -15.98 8.04
CA GLU A 108 17.56 -15.33 9.34
C GLU A 108 16.18 -14.98 9.93
N ASN A 109 15.13 -14.91 9.09
CA ASN A 109 13.76 -14.69 9.54
C ASN A 109 13.21 -15.97 10.18
N LYS A 110 12.65 -15.83 11.36
CA LYS A 110 11.99 -16.91 12.08
C LYS A 110 10.48 -16.77 11.93
N SER A 111 9.83 -17.84 11.49
CA SER A 111 8.37 -17.89 11.42
C SER A 111 7.79 -18.35 12.75
N PHE A 112 7.07 -17.46 13.41
CA PHE A 112 6.39 -17.74 14.67
C PHE A 112 4.87 -17.70 14.49
N LYS A 113 4.14 -18.38 15.37
CA LYS A 113 2.71 -18.14 15.54
C LYS A 113 2.54 -16.78 16.21
N SER A 114 1.82 -15.88 15.54
CA SER A 114 1.57 -14.54 16.07
C SER A 114 0.32 -14.53 16.96
N TYR A 115 0.48 -13.99 18.17
CA TYR A 115 -0.60 -13.73 19.11
C TYR A 115 -0.64 -12.24 19.50
N ILE A 116 -0.06 -11.39 18.67
CA ILE A 116 0.01 -9.93 18.93
C ILE A 116 -1.39 -9.31 18.96
N GLY A 117 -2.32 -9.81 18.17
CA GLY A 117 -3.63 -9.17 18.00
C GLY A 117 -3.51 -7.78 17.35
N MET A 118 -4.18 -6.79 17.91
CA MET A 118 -4.09 -5.37 17.52
C MET A 118 -4.28 -5.11 16.02
N GLY A 119 -5.16 -5.85 15.36
CA GLY A 119 -5.41 -5.73 13.92
C GLY A 119 -4.44 -6.52 13.02
N TYR A 120 -3.39 -7.15 13.56
CA TYR A 120 -2.48 -8.03 12.82
C TYR A 120 -2.99 -9.45 12.81
N HIS A 121 -4.00 -9.71 12.01
CA HIS A 121 -4.64 -11.01 11.91
C HIS A 121 -3.91 -11.92 10.92
N CYS A 122 -3.90 -13.22 11.21
CA CYS A 122 -3.44 -14.22 10.25
C CYS A 122 -4.38 -14.25 9.03
N ALA A 123 -3.79 -14.30 7.85
CA ALA A 123 -4.50 -14.48 6.59
C ALA A 123 -3.96 -15.70 5.86
N VAL A 124 -4.85 -16.50 5.28
CA VAL A 124 -4.47 -17.63 4.43
C VAL A 124 -4.56 -17.19 2.98
N VAL A 125 -3.43 -17.24 2.27
CA VAL A 125 -3.40 -16.95 0.84
C VAL A 125 -3.76 -18.23 0.09
N PRO A 126 -4.85 -18.27 -0.69
CA PRO A 126 -5.18 -19.44 -1.49
C PRO A 126 -4.05 -19.78 -2.48
N SER A 127 -3.74 -21.06 -2.62
CA SER A 127 -2.64 -21.54 -3.46
C SER A 127 -2.76 -21.10 -4.92
N VAL A 128 -3.97 -20.97 -5.44
CA VAL A 128 -4.22 -20.50 -6.80
C VAL A 128 -3.85 -19.03 -6.98
N ILE A 129 -4.07 -18.20 -5.97
CA ILE A 129 -3.66 -16.80 -5.96
C ILE A 129 -2.14 -16.70 -5.91
N LEU A 130 -1.52 -17.44 -5.00
CA LEU A 130 -0.07 -17.49 -4.87
C LEU A 130 0.56 -17.85 -6.22
N ARG A 131 0.08 -18.91 -6.87
CA ARG A 131 0.56 -19.34 -8.18
C ARG A 131 0.32 -18.32 -9.30
N ASN A 132 -0.88 -17.79 -9.41
CA ASN A 132 -1.27 -16.96 -10.55
C ASN A 132 -0.83 -15.50 -10.41
N VAL A 133 -0.64 -15.01 -9.20
CA VAL A 133 -0.30 -13.62 -8.93
C VAL A 133 1.17 -13.46 -8.57
N CYS A 134 1.69 -14.30 -7.68
CA CYS A 134 3.03 -14.14 -7.15
C CYS A 134 4.11 -14.82 -8.01
N TYR A 135 3.78 -15.93 -8.70
CA TYR A 135 4.77 -16.71 -9.46
C TYR A 135 4.82 -16.39 -10.95
N LYS A 136 3.88 -15.67 -11.52
CA LYS A 136 4.01 -15.25 -12.93
C LYS A 136 5.00 -14.08 -13.02
N SER A 137 6.10 -14.29 -13.73
CA SER A 137 7.22 -13.37 -13.88
C SER A 137 6.84 -11.95 -14.33
N CYS A 138 5.78 -11.79 -15.13
CA CYS A 138 5.26 -10.46 -15.50
C CYS A 138 4.66 -9.70 -14.30
N ALA A 139 4.12 -10.40 -13.30
CA ALA A 139 3.65 -9.78 -12.06
C ALA A 139 4.83 -9.32 -11.19
N PHE A 140 5.94 -10.04 -11.24
CA PHE A 140 7.12 -9.75 -10.42
C PHE A 140 7.90 -8.52 -10.92
N TYR A 141 8.11 -8.38 -12.23
CA TYR A 141 8.84 -7.25 -12.81
C TYR A 141 8.08 -5.92 -12.74
N LEU A 142 6.77 -5.96 -12.96
CA LEU A 142 5.91 -4.78 -12.72
C LEU A 142 5.69 -4.51 -11.23
N SER A 143 5.83 -5.54 -10.42
CA SER A 143 5.62 -5.45 -8.98
C SER A 143 6.69 -4.61 -8.30
N ILE A 144 7.97 -4.71 -8.64
CA ILE A 144 9.02 -3.98 -7.94
C ILE A 144 8.92 -2.46 -8.16
N LEU A 145 8.58 -1.99 -9.35
CA LEU A 145 8.41 -0.55 -9.64
C LEU A 145 7.05 0.02 -9.23
N ILE A 146 6.04 -0.81 -9.11
CA ILE A 146 4.67 -0.42 -8.77
C ILE A 146 4.27 -0.92 -7.36
N ILE A 147 5.03 -1.84 -6.75
CA ILE A 147 4.80 -2.44 -5.44
C ILE A 147 4.61 -1.38 -4.36
N PHE A 148 5.43 -0.34 -4.33
CA PHE A 148 5.29 0.70 -3.31
C PHE A 148 4.06 1.60 -3.46
N ARG A 149 3.43 1.68 -4.63
CA ARG A 149 2.26 2.55 -4.86
C ARG A 149 0.93 1.83 -5.16
N SER A 150 0.94 0.59 -5.61
CA SER A 150 -0.30 -0.11 -6.03
C SER A 150 -0.51 -1.51 -5.43
N TRP A 151 0.38 -2.01 -4.59
CA TRP A 151 0.27 -3.33 -3.97
C TRP A 151 -1.00 -3.47 -3.13
N LYS A 152 -1.37 -2.41 -2.43
CA LYS A 152 -2.55 -2.37 -1.56
C LYS A 152 -3.87 -2.58 -2.28
N ILE A 153 -3.98 -2.09 -3.51
CA ILE A 153 -5.19 -2.20 -4.32
C ILE A 153 -5.24 -3.54 -5.06
N ARG A 154 -4.09 -4.09 -5.47
CA ARG A 154 -4.05 -5.24 -6.38
C ARG A 154 -4.35 -6.58 -5.72
N LEU A 155 -3.89 -6.80 -4.50
CA LEU A 155 -4.11 -8.09 -3.84
C LEU A 155 -5.55 -8.22 -3.35
N GLY A 156 -6.13 -7.17 -2.78
CA GLY A 156 -7.56 -7.13 -2.44
C GLY A 156 -8.46 -7.38 -3.64
N ILE A 157 -8.15 -6.76 -4.78
CA ILE A 157 -8.91 -6.88 -6.03
C ILE A 157 -8.84 -8.26 -6.66
N LEU A 158 -7.69 -8.92 -6.58
CA LEU A 158 -7.49 -10.27 -7.16
C LEU A 158 -8.12 -11.39 -6.32
N LEU A 159 -8.36 -11.14 -5.04
CA LEU A 159 -8.95 -12.12 -4.13
C LEU A 159 -10.47 -12.23 -4.29
N ILE A 160 -11.13 -11.16 -4.72
CA ILE A 160 -12.59 -11.10 -4.79
C ILE A 160 -13.20 -12.11 -5.79
N PRO A 161 -12.71 -12.24 -7.03
CA PRO A 161 -13.26 -13.21 -7.99
C PRO A 161 -13.06 -14.67 -7.59
N LEU A 162 -12.11 -14.96 -6.70
CA LEU A 162 -11.81 -16.31 -6.23
C LEU A 162 -12.68 -16.73 -5.04
N ILE A 163 -13.23 -15.77 -4.33
CA ILE A 163 -14.13 -16.01 -3.19
C ILE A 163 -15.56 -16.24 -3.69
N ASN A 164 -15.92 -15.66 -4.83
CA ASN A 164 -17.25 -15.84 -5.41
C ASN A 164 -17.16 -16.50 -6.81
N PRO A 165 -17.41 -17.82 -6.93
CA PRO A 165 -17.32 -18.54 -8.20
C PRO A 165 -18.42 -18.16 -9.23
N LYS A 166 -19.42 -17.38 -8.84
CA LYS A 166 -20.47 -16.87 -9.74
C LYS A 166 -20.08 -15.56 -10.45
N LEU A 167 -18.97 -14.94 -10.04
CA LEU A 167 -18.46 -13.75 -10.72
C LEU A 167 -17.83 -14.15 -12.06
N PRO A 168 -18.03 -13.34 -13.13
CA PRO A 168 -17.39 -13.61 -14.41
C PRO A 168 -15.90 -13.75 -14.21
N LYS A 169 -15.31 -14.79 -14.77
CA LYS A 169 -13.86 -15.04 -14.73
C LYS A 169 -13.19 -13.84 -15.38
N VAL A 170 -12.72 -12.91 -14.56
CA VAL A 170 -11.80 -11.87 -15.02
C VAL A 170 -10.62 -12.63 -15.59
N ASP A 171 -10.44 -12.55 -16.90
CA ASP A 171 -9.37 -13.28 -17.53
C ASP A 171 -8.05 -12.68 -17.00
N VAL A 172 -7.36 -13.46 -16.16
CA VAL A 172 -6.11 -13.06 -15.53
C VAL A 172 -5.09 -12.73 -16.61
N LEU A 173 -5.29 -13.25 -17.82
CA LEU A 173 -4.49 -12.94 -19.01
C LEU A 173 -4.72 -11.50 -19.48
N ASP A 174 -5.94 -10.99 -19.49
CA ASP A 174 -6.27 -9.60 -19.83
C ASP A 174 -5.73 -8.61 -18.79
N PHE A 175 -5.58 -9.05 -17.56
CA PHE A 175 -4.92 -8.27 -16.51
C PHE A 175 -3.41 -8.09 -16.77
N PHE A 176 -2.77 -9.04 -17.46
CA PHE A 176 -1.32 -9.06 -17.71
C PHE A 176 -0.91 -8.69 -19.13
N LEU A 177 -1.81 -8.70 -20.10
CA LEU A 177 -1.53 -8.23 -21.45
C LEU A 177 -1.55 -6.70 -21.48
N TRP A 178 -0.40 -6.15 -21.17
CA TRP A 178 -0.08 -4.73 -21.28
C TRP A 178 -0.05 -4.30 -22.73
N ASN A 179 -1.18 -3.92 -23.27
CA ASN A 179 -1.21 -3.20 -24.52
C ASN A 179 -1.41 -1.71 -24.22
N LYS A 180 -0.50 -0.86 -24.70
CA LYS A 180 -0.37 0.57 -24.42
C LYS A 180 -1.64 1.42 -24.59
N LYS A 181 -2.67 0.92 -25.22
CA LYS A 181 -3.94 1.62 -25.49
C LYS A 181 -5.10 1.26 -24.53
N LEU A 182 -4.97 0.26 -23.67
CA LEU A 182 -6.07 -0.28 -22.85
C LEU A 182 -5.85 -0.06 -21.34
N ASN A 183 -5.31 1.06 -20.96
CA ASN A 183 -4.66 1.32 -19.69
C ASN A 183 -5.52 1.23 -18.42
N TYR A 184 -6.84 1.21 -18.47
CA TYR A 184 -7.69 1.22 -17.27
C TYR A 184 -9.01 0.50 -17.49
N THR A 185 -9.11 -0.29 -18.54
CA THR A 185 -10.38 -0.65 -19.07
C THR A 185 -11.01 -1.87 -18.40
N SER A 186 -11.57 -2.75 -18.85
CA SER A 186 -12.65 -3.58 -18.35
C SER A 186 -12.34 -4.37 -17.07
N GLY A 187 -11.28 -5.14 -17.01
CA GLY A 187 -11.10 -6.09 -15.88
C GLY A 187 -10.75 -5.47 -14.52
N ARG A 188 -9.92 -4.43 -14.48
CA ARG A 188 -9.53 -3.80 -13.20
C ARG A 188 -10.66 -3.01 -12.56
N LEU A 189 -11.41 -2.26 -13.35
CA LEU A 189 -12.51 -1.46 -12.85
C LEU A 189 -13.67 -2.36 -12.38
N GLU A 190 -13.88 -3.48 -13.06
CA GLU A 190 -14.84 -4.50 -12.64
C GLU A 190 -14.45 -5.14 -11.30
N SER A 191 -13.20 -5.53 -11.13
CA SER A 191 -12.70 -6.02 -9.84
C SER A 191 -12.83 -4.99 -8.72
N LEU A 192 -12.59 -3.72 -9.01
CA LEU A 192 -12.73 -2.64 -8.03
C LEU A 192 -14.18 -2.40 -7.63
N ILE A 193 -15.12 -2.43 -8.56
CA ILE A 193 -16.54 -2.28 -8.23
C ILE A 193 -17.05 -3.49 -7.44
N ASN A 194 -16.59 -4.69 -7.75
CA ASN A 194 -16.87 -5.88 -6.95
C ASN A 194 -16.36 -5.75 -5.51
N TYR A 195 -15.14 -5.24 -5.34
CA TYR A 195 -14.60 -4.95 -4.01
C TYR A 195 -15.47 -3.95 -3.25
N GLN A 196 -15.85 -2.85 -3.88
CA GLN A 196 -16.74 -1.85 -3.28
C GLN A 196 -18.07 -2.49 -2.85
N THR A 197 -18.69 -3.26 -3.74
CA THR A 197 -19.97 -3.92 -3.47
C THR A 197 -19.87 -4.92 -2.32
N MET A 198 -18.79 -5.69 -2.24
CA MET A 198 -18.56 -6.63 -1.15
C MET A 198 -18.40 -5.91 0.19
N VAL A 199 -17.62 -4.82 0.23
CA VAL A 199 -17.46 -4.01 1.45
C VAL A 199 -18.80 -3.40 1.87
N MET A 200 -19.57 -2.85 0.93
CA MET A 200 -20.91 -2.32 1.19
C MET A 200 -21.83 -3.40 1.79
N SER A 201 -21.85 -4.58 1.19
CA SER A 201 -22.68 -5.69 1.65
C SER A 201 -22.30 -6.18 3.05
N LEU A 202 -21.01 -6.33 3.34
CA LEU A 202 -20.54 -6.80 4.65
C LEU A 202 -20.72 -5.76 5.77
N THR A 203 -20.64 -4.47 5.43
CA THR A 203 -20.77 -3.39 6.41
C THR A 203 -22.18 -2.84 6.53
N SER A 204 -23.09 -3.24 5.64
CA SER A 204 -24.44 -2.65 5.47
C SER A 204 -24.39 -1.13 5.27
N MET A 205 -23.41 -0.66 4.49
CA MET A 205 -23.24 0.74 4.15
C MET A 205 -23.64 1.01 2.70
N ASP A 206 -24.09 2.23 2.41
CA ASP A 206 -24.61 2.60 1.08
C ASP A 206 -23.50 2.72 0.03
N ILE A 207 -22.31 3.16 0.42
CA ILE A 207 -21.21 3.45 -0.51
C ILE A 207 -19.87 3.06 0.12
N ALA A 208 -19.02 2.39 -0.65
CA ALA A 208 -17.63 2.12 -0.28
C ALA A 208 -16.67 2.61 -1.36
N ASN A 209 -15.48 3.06 -0.96
CA ASN A 209 -14.43 3.42 -1.89
C ASN A 209 -13.62 2.22 -2.39
N ALA A 210 -12.79 2.46 -3.39
CA ALA A 210 -11.96 1.41 -3.97
C ALA A 210 -10.77 0.97 -3.08
N SER A 211 -10.28 1.79 -2.17
CA SER A 211 -9.44 1.53 -0.98
C SER A 211 -8.75 2.80 -0.47
N LEU A 212 -8.25 2.73 0.77
CA LEU A 212 -7.30 3.69 1.35
C LEU A 212 -5.98 3.00 1.72
N LEU A 213 -5.05 3.77 2.31
CA LEU A 213 -3.69 3.32 2.57
C LEU A 213 -3.64 2.24 3.64
N ASP A 214 -4.20 2.53 4.82
CA ASP A 214 -4.24 1.68 6.00
C ASP A 214 -5.42 2.06 6.90
N GLU A 215 -5.74 1.19 7.85
CA GLU A 215 -6.89 1.36 8.76
C GLU A 215 -6.79 2.64 9.60
N ALA A 216 -5.62 2.91 10.17
CA ALA A 216 -5.42 4.10 11.00
C ALA A 216 -5.60 5.40 10.20
N THR A 217 -5.08 5.44 8.95
CA THR A 217 -5.32 6.56 8.04
C THR A 217 -6.80 6.68 7.67
N ALA A 218 -7.49 5.56 7.43
CA ALA A 218 -8.91 5.57 7.13
C ALA A 218 -9.72 6.12 8.32
N ALA A 219 -9.41 5.71 9.55
CA ALA A 219 -10.02 6.25 10.75
C ALA A 219 -9.76 7.76 10.91
N ALA A 220 -8.53 8.21 10.60
CA ALA A 220 -8.19 9.64 10.64
C ALA A 220 -8.95 10.46 9.57
N GLU A 221 -9.17 9.90 8.38
CA GLU A 221 -10.03 10.53 7.37
C GLU A 221 -11.50 10.59 7.86
N GLY A 222 -11.98 9.56 8.56
CA GLY A 222 -13.29 9.58 9.23
C GLY A 222 -13.41 10.70 10.27
N MET A 223 -12.39 10.87 11.11
CA MET A 223 -12.30 11.98 12.07
C MET A 223 -12.39 13.34 11.38
N VAL A 224 -11.61 13.55 10.32
CA VAL A 224 -11.61 14.80 9.56
C VAL A 224 -12.98 15.03 8.90
N MET A 225 -13.62 13.97 8.37
CA MET A 225 -14.97 14.04 7.81
C MET A 225 -16.01 14.45 8.87
N ALA A 226 -15.93 13.90 10.09
CA ALA A 226 -16.79 14.26 11.19
C ALA A 226 -16.60 15.74 11.56
N PHE A 227 -15.38 16.20 11.70
CA PHE A 227 -15.07 17.60 11.98
C PHE A 227 -15.59 18.53 10.88
N MET A 228 -15.38 18.20 9.60
CA MET A 228 -15.89 19.00 8.47
C MET A 228 -17.42 18.98 8.36
N SER A 229 -18.07 18.00 8.95
CA SER A 229 -19.54 17.91 9.02
C SER A 229 -20.13 18.77 10.13
N ALA A 230 -19.36 19.03 11.18
CA ALA A 230 -19.75 19.85 12.33
C ALA A 230 -18.62 20.82 12.73
N PRO A 231 -18.29 21.85 11.91
CA PRO A 231 -17.06 22.65 12.07
C PRO A 231 -17.01 23.51 13.33
N LYS A 232 -18.16 23.71 14.00
CA LYS A 232 -18.24 24.40 15.30
C LYS A 232 -17.83 23.51 16.47
N LYS A 233 -17.75 22.20 16.26
CA LYS A 233 -17.44 21.19 17.26
C LYS A 233 -16.01 20.70 17.05
N ARG A 234 -15.22 20.69 18.12
CA ARG A 234 -13.79 20.38 18.01
C ARG A 234 -13.35 19.14 18.77
N THR A 235 -14.26 18.48 19.48
CA THR A 235 -13.93 17.29 20.26
C THR A 235 -14.27 16.03 19.46
N PHE A 236 -13.32 15.12 19.36
CA PHE A 236 -13.50 13.81 18.76
C PHE A 236 -13.21 12.74 19.82
N LEU A 237 -14.20 11.91 20.12
CA LEU A 237 -14.08 10.86 21.13
C LEU A 237 -13.54 9.58 20.50
N VAL A 238 -12.66 8.90 21.21
CA VAL A 238 -12.06 7.62 20.77
C VAL A 238 -12.17 6.62 21.91
N ASP A 239 -12.79 5.47 21.62
CA ASP A 239 -12.93 4.41 22.61
C ASP A 239 -11.57 3.79 22.97
N THR A 240 -11.41 3.39 24.23
CA THR A 240 -10.19 2.71 24.71
C THR A 240 -9.93 1.39 24.01
N GLY A 241 -10.97 0.74 23.48
CA GLY A 241 -10.88 -0.50 22.71
C GLY A 241 -10.37 -0.32 21.29
N VAL A 242 -10.05 0.91 20.83
CA VAL A 242 -9.43 1.17 19.53
C VAL A 242 -7.96 0.79 19.55
N THR A 243 -7.46 0.28 18.45
CA THR A 243 -6.05 -0.12 18.33
C THR A 243 -5.08 1.05 18.61
N PRO A 244 -4.00 0.82 19.38
CA PRO A 244 -3.07 1.90 19.79
C PRO A 244 -2.46 2.67 18.63
N GLN A 245 -2.13 1.99 17.54
CA GLN A 245 -1.60 2.61 16.33
C GLN A 245 -2.59 3.58 15.68
N THR A 246 -3.88 3.26 15.71
CA THR A 246 -4.94 4.15 15.21
C THR A 246 -5.04 5.39 16.09
N ILE A 247 -5.03 5.23 17.41
CA ILE A 247 -5.04 6.36 18.35
C ILE A 247 -3.85 7.29 18.11
N ALA A 248 -2.66 6.76 17.91
CA ALA A 248 -1.46 7.54 17.64
C ALA A 248 -1.56 8.35 16.34
N VAL A 249 -2.07 7.75 15.27
CA VAL A 249 -2.29 8.43 13.97
C VAL A 249 -3.34 9.53 14.08
N LEU A 250 -4.44 9.26 14.80
CA LEU A 250 -5.47 10.27 15.08
C LEU A 250 -4.90 11.49 15.81
N GLY A 251 -4.09 11.26 16.84
CA GLY A 251 -3.46 12.34 17.60
C GLY A 251 -2.51 13.19 16.72
N THR A 252 -1.80 12.56 15.79
CA THR A 252 -0.93 13.26 14.85
C THR A 252 -1.73 14.10 13.85
N ARG A 253 -2.78 13.53 13.27
CA ARG A 253 -3.64 14.22 12.29
C ARG A 253 -4.45 15.34 12.90
N ALA A 254 -4.96 15.14 14.12
CA ALA A 254 -5.79 16.09 14.83
C ALA A 254 -5.10 17.45 15.07
N LYS A 255 -3.79 17.43 15.31
CA LYS A 255 -2.98 18.65 15.51
C LYS A 255 -3.09 19.62 14.32
N GLY A 256 -3.03 19.10 13.09
CA GLY A 256 -3.10 19.91 11.89
C GLY A 256 -4.47 20.57 11.65
N PHE A 257 -5.55 20.01 12.22
CA PHE A 257 -6.91 20.52 12.09
C PHE A 257 -7.42 21.25 13.35
N GLY A 258 -6.64 21.24 14.44
CA GLY A 258 -7.07 21.80 15.72
C GLY A 258 -8.24 21.02 16.36
N ILE A 259 -8.26 19.69 16.14
CA ILE A 259 -9.26 18.77 16.73
C ILE A 259 -8.72 18.30 18.09
N ASN A 260 -9.58 18.35 19.11
CA ASN A 260 -9.28 17.80 20.42
C ASN A 260 -9.68 16.32 20.48
N VAL A 261 -8.71 15.41 20.49
CA VAL A 261 -8.96 13.97 20.61
C VAL A 261 -8.98 13.59 22.08
N VAL A 262 -10.09 13.02 22.52
CA VAL A 262 -10.28 12.53 23.90
C VAL A 262 -10.46 11.02 23.87
N VAL A 263 -9.52 10.29 24.48
CA VAL A 263 -9.53 8.83 24.56
C VAL A 263 -10.11 8.41 25.92
N GLY A 264 -11.11 7.52 25.91
CA GLY A 264 -11.73 7.02 27.13
C GLY A 264 -12.94 6.13 26.85
N ASP A 265 -13.71 5.80 27.86
CA ASP A 265 -14.99 5.14 27.67
C ASP A 265 -15.99 6.11 27.01
N VAL A 266 -16.19 5.94 25.72
CA VAL A 266 -17.01 6.85 24.90
C VAL A 266 -18.47 6.89 25.34
N VAL A 267 -18.99 5.79 25.92
CA VAL A 267 -20.38 5.73 26.39
C VAL A 267 -20.59 6.66 27.59
N THR A 268 -19.60 6.77 28.44
CA THR A 268 -19.63 7.69 29.60
C THR A 268 -19.26 9.12 29.15
N LEU A 269 -18.24 9.29 28.34
CA LEU A 269 -17.74 10.61 27.90
C LEU A 269 -18.78 11.39 27.10
N ILE A 270 -19.55 10.75 26.24
CA ILE A 270 -20.55 11.44 25.41
C ILE A 270 -21.71 12.02 26.21
N LYS A 271 -22.00 11.43 27.36
CA LYS A 271 -23.06 11.88 28.29
C LYS A 271 -22.63 13.03 29.21
N ASN A 272 -21.31 13.32 29.23
CA ASN A 272 -20.79 14.44 30.04
C ASN A 272 -21.26 15.77 29.46
N GLN A 273 -21.87 16.61 30.31
CA GLN A 273 -22.45 17.90 29.92
C GLN A 273 -21.43 18.90 29.37
N ASP A 274 -20.19 18.81 29.81
CA ASP A 274 -19.12 19.71 29.37
C ASP A 274 -18.51 19.27 28.01
N ILE A 275 -18.52 17.99 27.73
CA ILE A 275 -17.87 17.38 26.56
C ILE A 275 -18.87 17.16 25.42
N GLY A 276 -20.02 16.55 25.71
CA GLY A 276 -21.01 16.11 24.73
C GLY A 276 -21.40 17.17 23.69
N PRO A 277 -21.71 18.41 24.07
CA PRO A 277 -22.10 19.47 23.11
C PRO A 277 -21.00 19.83 22.10
N SER A 278 -19.73 19.60 22.45
CA SER A 278 -18.58 19.92 21.61
C SER A 278 -18.15 18.75 20.70
N VAL A 279 -18.78 17.57 20.82
CA VAL A 279 -18.42 16.35 20.10
C VAL A 279 -18.84 16.43 18.65
N CYS A 280 -17.86 16.37 17.73
CA CYS A 280 -18.09 16.27 16.28
C CYS A 280 -18.25 14.81 15.81
N GLY A 281 -17.71 13.84 16.54
CA GLY A 281 -17.84 12.43 16.22
C GLY A 281 -17.16 11.53 17.23
N VAL A 282 -17.44 10.24 17.08
CA VAL A 282 -16.96 9.16 17.94
C VAL A 282 -16.33 8.07 17.08
N LEU A 283 -15.17 7.54 17.50
CA LEU A 283 -14.56 6.34 16.91
C LEU A 283 -14.63 5.18 17.91
N ILE A 284 -15.14 4.06 17.43
CA ILE A 284 -15.16 2.79 18.15
C ILE A 284 -14.51 1.69 17.32
N GLN A 285 -14.09 0.63 17.99
CA GLN A 285 -13.56 -0.59 17.37
C GLN A 285 -14.53 -1.76 17.62
N TYR A 286 -14.85 -2.52 16.57
CA TYR A 286 -15.86 -3.58 16.62
C TYR A 286 -15.46 -4.78 15.75
N PRO A 287 -15.02 -5.91 16.34
CA PRO A 287 -14.66 -6.12 17.75
C PRO A 287 -13.54 -5.20 18.22
N ASP A 288 -13.46 -4.95 19.55
CA ASP A 288 -12.41 -4.12 20.14
C ASP A 288 -11.05 -4.85 20.17
N VAL A 289 -10.00 -4.14 20.64
CA VAL A 289 -8.62 -4.65 20.67
C VAL A 289 -8.48 -5.91 21.54
N ASP A 290 -9.34 -6.08 22.53
CA ASP A 290 -9.37 -7.24 23.43
C ASP A 290 -10.30 -8.35 22.93
N GLY A 291 -11.01 -8.12 21.81
CA GLY A 291 -11.92 -9.07 21.19
C GLY A 291 -13.36 -8.98 21.73
N HIS A 292 -13.71 -7.97 22.51
CA HIS A 292 -15.08 -7.80 22.99
C HIS A 292 -15.99 -7.29 21.86
N ILE A 293 -17.23 -7.75 21.90
CA ILE A 293 -18.29 -7.33 21.00
C ILE A 293 -19.36 -6.64 21.84
N LYS A 294 -19.51 -5.33 21.68
CA LYS A 294 -20.46 -4.50 22.43
C LYS A 294 -21.58 -4.00 21.50
N ASP A 295 -22.76 -3.79 22.04
CA ASP A 295 -23.83 -3.09 21.32
C ASP A 295 -23.64 -1.57 21.47
N PHE A 296 -23.46 -0.91 20.34
CA PHE A 296 -23.25 0.53 20.27
C PHE A 296 -24.49 1.29 19.75
N SER A 297 -25.66 0.65 19.62
CA SER A 297 -26.87 1.28 19.09
C SER A 297 -27.26 2.52 19.88
N ALA A 298 -27.30 2.43 21.21
CA ALA A 298 -27.64 3.56 22.09
C ALA A 298 -26.57 4.69 22.03
N LEU A 299 -25.30 4.35 21.83
CA LEU A 299 -24.24 5.32 21.62
C LEU A 299 -24.45 6.08 20.30
N ALA A 300 -24.82 5.37 19.24
CA ALA A 300 -25.08 5.97 17.94
C ALA A 300 -26.26 6.96 18.01
N GLU A 301 -27.37 6.58 18.63
CA GLU A 301 -28.51 7.47 18.85
C GLU A 301 -28.11 8.74 19.64
N THR A 302 -27.32 8.58 20.71
CA THR A 302 -26.81 9.70 21.50
C THR A 302 -25.90 10.62 20.66
N ALA A 303 -24.96 10.06 19.91
CA ALA A 303 -24.07 10.83 19.06
C ALA A 303 -24.84 11.62 17.98
N HIS A 304 -25.83 10.99 17.37
CA HIS A 304 -26.69 11.64 16.37
C HIS A 304 -27.56 12.75 16.96
N SER A 305 -28.11 12.55 18.14
CA SER A 305 -28.89 13.60 18.82
C SER A 305 -28.06 14.84 19.12
N LEU A 306 -26.77 14.65 19.37
CA LEU A 306 -25.80 15.72 19.52
C LEU A 306 -25.29 16.25 18.15
N GLY A 307 -25.68 15.66 17.02
CA GLY A 307 -25.22 16.03 15.67
C GLY A 307 -23.75 15.68 15.42
N GLY A 308 -23.22 14.65 16.08
CA GLY A 308 -21.93 14.03 15.82
C GLY A 308 -22.07 12.84 14.87
N LEU A 309 -20.96 12.40 14.25
CA LEU A 309 -20.89 11.19 13.42
C LEU A 309 -20.33 10.02 14.21
N VAL A 310 -20.79 8.81 13.89
CA VAL A 310 -20.30 7.56 14.45
C VAL A 310 -19.42 6.86 13.41
N ILE A 311 -18.15 6.68 13.75
CA ILE A 311 -17.16 5.98 12.95
C ILE A 311 -16.87 4.64 13.63
N CYS A 312 -16.98 3.55 12.87
CA CYS A 312 -16.69 2.20 13.35
C CYS A 312 -15.49 1.62 12.60
N ALA A 313 -14.42 1.28 13.31
CA ALA A 313 -13.35 0.47 12.79
C ALA A 313 -13.68 -1.01 13.02
N THR A 314 -13.55 -1.86 11.99
CA THR A 314 -14.02 -3.25 12.07
C THR A 314 -13.20 -4.23 11.23
N ASP A 315 -13.32 -5.52 11.56
CA ASP A 315 -12.79 -6.65 10.80
C ASP A 315 -13.89 -7.25 9.91
N LEU A 316 -13.72 -7.18 8.59
CA LEU A 316 -14.69 -7.72 7.63
C LEU A 316 -14.99 -9.22 7.81
N LEU A 317 -14.04 -10.01 8.32
CA LEU A 317 -14.31 -11.41 8.60
C LEU A 317 -15.26 -11.58 9.80
N ALA A 318 -15.11 -10.78 10.82
CA ALA A 318 -16.01 -10.78 11.97
C ALA A 318 -17.46 -10.45 11.54
N LEU A 319 -17.63 -9.50 10.61
CA LEU A 319 -18.95 -9.11 10.08
C LEU A 319 -19.70 -10.21 9.35
N THR A 320 -19.08 -11.31 9.02
CA THR A 320 -19.76 -12.51 8.49
C THR A 320 -20.57 -13.25 9.58
N LYS A 321 -20.38 -12.90 10.86
CA LYS A 321 -21.00 -13.57 12.03
C LYS A 321 -21.68 -12.62 12.99
N ILE A 322 -21.33 -11.35 12.99
CA ILE A 322 -21.88 -10.33 13.89
C ILE A 322 -22.62 -9.28 13.08
N LYS A 323 -23.52 -8.55 13.75
CA LYS A 323 -24.36 -7.53 13.12
C LYS A 323 -23.51 -6.42 12.49
N PRO A 324 -23.75 -6.08 11.21
CA PRO A 324 -22.98 -5.04 10.53
C PRO A 324 -23.16 -3.65 11.14
N PRO A 325 -22.13 -2.80 11.14
CA PRO A 325 -22.20 -1.46 11.72
C PRO A 325 -23.27 -0.54 11.11
N GLY A 326 -23.53 -0.66 9.81
CA GLY A 326 -24.58 0.13 9.15
C GLY A 326 -25.97 -0.12 9.72
N GLU A 327 -26.27 -1.35 10.23
CA GLU A 327 -27.58 -1.71 10.76
C GLU A 327 -27.85 -1.15 12.18
N TRP A 328 -26.83 -0.78 12.94
CA TRP A 328 -27.00 -0.19 14.26
C TRP A 328 -26.63 1.29 14.31
N GLY A 329 -26.43 1.94 13.15
CA GLY A 329 -26.36 3.38 13.05
C GLY A 329 -24.95 3.97 12.88
N ALA A 330 -23.95 3.21 12.46
CA ALA A 330 -22.68 3.80 12.06
C ALA A 330 -22.82 4.65 10.78
N ASP A 331 -22.21 5.83 10.76
CA ASP A 331 -22.19 6.73 9.58
C ASP A 331 -21.02 6.44 8.64
N VAL A 332 -19.91 5.99 9.25
CA VAL A 332 -18.67 5.67 8.55
C VAL A 332 -18.13 4.34 9.10
N VAL A 333 -17.77 3.44 8.21
CA VAL A 333 -17.16 2.16 8.56
C VAL A 333 -15.81 2.04 7.89
N VAL A 334 -14.77 1.78 8.67
CA VAL A 334 -13.39 1.64 8.22
C VAL A 334 -12.81 0.32 8.70
N GLY A 335 -11.70 -0.08 8.15
CA GLY A 335 -11.01 -1.29 8.58
C GLY A 335 -10.00 -1.76 7.56
N ASN A 336 -9.58 -3.01 7.71
CA ASN A 336 -8.56 -3.64 6.87
C ASN A 336 -9.12 -4.87 6.14
N SER A 337 -8.95 -4.91 4.83
CA SER A 337 -9.34 -6.06 4.00
C SER A 337 -8.27 -7.15 3.88
N GLY A 338 -7.19 -7.08 4.67
CA GLY A 338 -6.11 -8.08 4.69
C GLY A 338 -6.59 -9.50 5.01
N ARG A 339 -7.71 -9.63 5.73
CA ARG A 339 -8.35 -10.93 6.03
C ARG A 339 -8.72 -11.76 4.80
N PHE A 340 -8.92 -11.12 3.68
CA PHE A 340 -9.20 -11.81 2.41
C PHE A 340 -7.98 -12.44 1.76
N GLY A 341 -6.81 -12.46 2.43
CA GLY A 341 -5.64 -13.21 2.01
C GLY A 341 -4.40 -12.35 1.71
N VAL A 342 -4.30 -11.16 2.27
CA VAL A 342 -3.06 -10.36 2.21
C VAL A 342 -2.09 -10.88 3.27
N PRO A 343 -0.95 -11.50 2.89
CA PRO A 343 -0.01 -12.02 3.86
C PRO A 343 0.69 -10.90 4.62
N ALA A 344 0.98 -11.13 5.90
CA ALA A 344 1.76 -10.23 6.74
C ALA A 344 3.26 -10.35 6.42
N GLY A 345 3.67 -9.89 5.22
CA GLY A 345 5.06 -9.84 4.81
C GLY A 345 5.52 -8.41 4.56
N TYR A 346 6.82 -8.17 4.54
CA TYR A 346 7.43 -6.88 4.14
C TYR A 346 6.81 -5.65 4.86
N GLY A 347 6.64 -5.73 6.16
CA GLY A 347 6.05 -4.68 6.97
C GLY A 347 4.52 -4.73 7.10
N GLY A 348 3.86 -5.78 6.61
CA GLY A 348 2.42 -5.99 6.77
C GLY A 348 1.58 -4.97 6.00
N PRO A 349 1.47 -5.10 4.67
CA PRO A 349 0.64 -4.19 3.90
C PRO A 349 -0.81 -4.23 4.36
N HIS A 350 -1.40 -3.08 4.63
CA HIS A 350 -2.79 -2.92 5.00
C HIS A 350 -3.58 -2.35 3.83
N ALA A 351 -4.62 -3.05 3.39
CA ALA A 351 -5.56 -2.55 2.39
C ALA A 351 -6.81 -2.06 3.12
N ALA A 352 -6.84 -0.77 3.44
CA ALA A 352 -7.97 -0.20 4.15
C ALA A 352 -9.18 -0.02 3.23
N PHE A 353 -10.35 -0.19 3.79
CA PHE A 353 -11.61 0.21 3.19
C PHE A 353 -12.21 1.40 3.93
N PHE A 354 -13.09 2.09 3.26
CA PHE A 354 -13.84 3.23 3.79
C PHE A 354 -15.25 3.19 3.20
N ALA A 355 -16.24 3.00 4.04
CA ALA A 355 -17.64 2.93 3.65
C ALA A 355 -18.45 3.97 4.42
N VAL A 356 -19.45 4.55 3.76
CA VAL A 356 -20.26 5.65 4.32
C VAL A 356 -21.73 5.50 3.96
N THR A 357 -22.57 6.19 4.72
CA THR A 357 -23.97 6.43 4.34
C THR A 357 -24.08 7.36 3.12
N ASP A 358 -25.17 7.28 2.38
CA ASP A 358 -25.38 8.10 1.15
C ASP A 358 -25.27 9.61 1.42
N LYS A 359 -25.63 10.06 2.60
CA LYS A 359 -25.51 11.46 3.03
C LYS A 359 -24.08 11.98 2.98
N LEU A 360 -23.08 11.11 3.20
CA LEU A 360 -21.68 11.48 3.28
C LEU A 360 -20.88 11.24 1.98
N LYS A 361 -21.51 10.72 0.94
CA LYS A 361 -20.87 10.34 -0.33
C LYS A 361 -19.98 11.41 -0.96
N ARG A 362 -20.36 12.69 -0.83
CA ARG A 362 -19.60 13.83 -1.40
C ARG A 362 -18.36 14.19 -0.59
N LYS A 363 -18.29 13.76 0.65
CA LYS A 363 -17.19 14.04 1.58
C LYS A 363 -16.23 12.85 1.69
N MET A 364 -16.58 11.73 1.09
CA MET A 364 -15.81 10.48 1.20
C MET A 364 -14.44 10.62 0.51
N PRO A 365 -13.34 10.27 1.19
CA PRO A 365 -12.00 10.26 0.61
C PRO A 365 -11.81 9.08 -0.35
N GLY A 366 -10.81 9.20 -1.22
CA GLY A 366 -10.42 8.13 -2.13
C GLY A 366 -11.14 8.19 -3.48
N ARG A 367 -11.05 7.08 -4.22
CA ARG A 367 -11.59 6.95 -5.58
C ARG A 367 -12.77 6.00 -5.60
N LEU A 368 -13.74 6.30 -6.44
CA LEU A 368 -14.92 5.49 -6.67
C LEU A 368 -14.94 4.96 -8.09
N ILE A 369 -15.36 3.73 -8.24
CA ILE A 369 -15.70 3.15 -9.52
C ILE A 369 -17.22 3.16 -9.66
N GLY A 370 -17.71 3.61 -10.80
CA GLY A 370 -19.11 3.60 -11.10
C GLY A 370 -19.41 3.08 -12.51
N ARG A 371 -20.63 2.62 -12.71
CA ARG A 371 -21.11 2.19 -14.00
C ARG A 371 -21.44 3.41 -14.87
N SER A 372 -20.99 3.38 -16.11
CA SER A 372 -21.18 4.40 -17.14
C SER A 372 -21.57 3.74 -18.47
N ARG A 373 -21.56 4.48 -19.54
CA ARG A 373 -21.68 3.98 -20.91
C ARG A 373 -20.49 4.44 -21.73
N ASP A 374 -20.05 3.59 -22.66
CA ASP A 374 -19.04 3.95 -23.65
C ASP A 374 -19.62 4.83 -24.78
N ALA A 375 -18.79 5.22 -25.74
CA ALA A 375 -19.22 6.03 -26.88
C ALA A 375 -20.25 5.32 -27.77
N GLN A 376 -20.33 4.00 -27.72
CA GLN A 376 -21.28 3.16 -28.46
C GLN A 376 -22.56 2.87 -27.66
N GLY A 377 -22.63 3.34 -26.40
CA GLY A 377 -23.79 3.13 -25.54
C GLY A 377 -23.75 1.85 -24.72
N ASN A 378 -22.69 1.02 -24.81
CA ASN A 378 -22.55 -0.21 -24.04
C ASN A 378 -22.21 0.09 -22.57
N PRO A 379 -22.56 -0.81 -21.64
CA PRO A 379 -22.15 -0.68 -20.25
C PRO A 379 -20.62 -0.63 -20.11
N ALA A 380 -20.14 0.37 -19.39
CA ALA A 380 -18.71 0.56 -19.12
C ALA A 380 -18.50 1.00 -17.68
N TYR A 381 -17.28 0.77 -17.15
CA TYR A 381 -16.90 1.25 -15.82
C TYR A 381 -16.03 2.50 -15.92
N ARG A 382 -16.20 3.39 -14.97
CA ARG A 382 -15.47 4.66 -14.93
C ARG A 382 -14.89 4.91 -13.54
N LEU A 383 -13.63 5.33 -13.51
CA LEU A 383 -13.03 5.88 -12.30
C LEU A 383 -13.52 7.33 -12.12
N SER A 384 -14.14 7.61 -10.97
CA SER A 384 -14.54 8.95 -10.58
C SER A 384 -13.49 9.58 -9.67
N LEU A 385 -13.12 10.81 -9.99
CA LEU A 385 -12.43 11.70 -9.06
C LEU A 385 -13.52 12.49 -8.34
N GLN A 386 -13.45 12.55 -7.02
CA GLN A 386 -14.36 13.22 -6.08
C GLN A 386 -15.39 14.22 -6.63
N SER A 387 -16.57 14.16 -6.08
CA SER A 387 -17.63 15.18 -6.00
C SER A 387 -18.43 15.60 -7.24
N LYS A 388 -17.89 15.78 -8.43
CA LYS A 388 -18.68 16.26 -9.58
C LYS A 388 -19.35 15.15 -10.41
N CYS A 389 -18.89 13.92 -10.35
CA CYS A 389 -19.40 12.83 -11.19
C CYS A 389 -20.40 11.88 -10.49
N VAL A 390 -20.68 12.05 -9.22
CA VAL A 390 -21.61 11.18 -8.47
C VAL A 390 -23.05 11.28 -8.99
N TYR A 391 -23.43 12.39 -9.61
CA TYR A 391 -24.75 12.54 -10.21
C TYR A 391 -24.98 11.72 -11.49
N THR A 392 -23.90 11.34 -12.18
CA THR A 392 -23.98 10.60 -13.45
C THR A 392 -23.69 9.11 -13.27
N ILE A 393 -23.22 8.70 -12.09
CA ILE A 393 -22.86 7.31 -11.80
C ILE A 393 -23.95 6.70 -10.93
N ARG A 394 -24.83 5.90 -11.54
CA ARG A 394 -25.69 4.98 -10.76
C ARG A 394 -24.79 3.91 -10.19
N ILE A 395 -24.64 3.87 -8.88
CA ILE A 395 -24.10 2.73 -8.17
C ILE A 395 -25.15 1.64 -8.30
N VAL A 396 -24.83 0.59 -9.02
CA VAL A 396 -25.77 -0.53 -9.23
C VAL A 396 -25.72 -1.38 -7.98
N GLN A 397 -26.77 -1.32 -7.19
CA GLN A 397 -27.14 -2.42 -6.31
C GLN A 397 -27.76 -3.49 -7.23
N GLU A 398 -27.01 -4.52 -7.56
CA GLU A 398 -27.59 -5.75 -8.08
C GLU A 398 -27.95 -6.62 -6.87
N HIS A 399 -29.22 -6.89 -6.72
CA HIS A 399 -29.79 -7.85 -5.77
C HIS A 399 -29.42 -9.29 -6.10
#